data_38956d3a76aaec25dc01cd588518cd89
#
_entry.id   38956d3a76aaec25dc01cd588518cd89
#
_cell.length_a   1.000
_cell.length_b   1.000
_cell.length_c   1.000
_cell.angle_alpha   90.00
_cell.angle_beta   90.00
_cell.angle_gamma   90.00
#
_symmetry.space_group_name_H-M   'P 1'
#
loop_
_entity.id
_entity.type
_entity.pdbx_description
1 polymer ?
#
loop_
_entity_poly.entity_id
_entity_poly.type
_entity_poly.pdbx_seq_one_letter_code
_entity_poly.pdbx_strand_id
1 'polypeptide(L)'
;MLKKLDWVHPRMEELGMLLSDPAVVQDQEKWRALMREHSQLEPLDQAVRRYAELEDAQKQARALLDDPDMAEMAKEELAELERRLTTTRREIQLLLLPKDPNAERNVVMEIRGGAGGEEAALFGAMLMRMYMRYAERHGWKTEMLEASMTELGGVKEAVFAITGEGAFSRLKYESGVHRVQRIPVTESNGKRQTSTATVAVLPEAEEVDVKINPDDLRIDVYRASGHGGQYINKTDSAVRITHIPSGIVVTCQDEKSQLKNKEKAMRVLRARLYEKLQEEKDAAYASDRRAQVGTGDRSERIRTYNFNEGRVTDHRIGKTIYAIDAFVDGDMDDIIDPLIYADQQEQLRALGQGEQQRR
;
A
#
# COMPACT_ATOMS: atom_id res chain seq x y z
N MET A 1 -20.73 -19.22 0.23
CA MET A 1 -19.83 -18.19 -0.30
C MET A 1 -19.91 -18.12 -1.83
N LEU A 2 -19.66 -19.20 -2.55
CA LEU A 2 -19.62 -19.22 -4.03
C LEU A 2 -20.95 -18.89 -4.72
N LYS A 3 -22.10 -19.31 -4.17
CA LYS A 3 -23.44 -18.88 -4.66
C LYS A 3 -23.68 -17.36 -4.64
N LYS A 4 -22.84 -16.59 -3.98
CA LYS A 4 -22.91 -15.13 -3.98
C LYS A 4 -22.04 -14.49 -5.06
N LEU A 5 -21.32 -15.28 -5.87
CA LEU A 5 -20.44 -14.82 -6.95
C LEU A 5 -21.07 -14.96 -8.34
N ASP A 6 -22.31 -15.42 -8.42
CA ASP A 6 -23.06 -15.57 -9.68
C ASP A 6 -23.20 -14.26 -10.46
N TRP A 7 -22.94 -13.12 -9.81
CA TRP A 7 -22.97 -11.80 -10.44
C TRP A 7 -21.67 -11.44 -11.20
N VAL A 8 -20.56 -12.14 -10.92
CA VAL A 8 -19.23 -11.78 -11.46
C VAL A 8 -19.21 -11.91 -12.98
N HIS A 9 -19.65 -13.06 -13.50
CA HIS A 9 -19.67 -13.32 -14.93
C HIS A 9 -20.61 -12.37 -15.71
N PRO A 10 -21.88 -12.15 -15.32
CA PRO A 10 -22.73 -11.15 -15.97
C PRO A 10 -22.15 -9.74 -15.95
N ARG A 11 -21.45 -9.36 -14.85
CA ARG A 11 -20.80 -8.05 -14.78
C ARG A 11 -19.61 -7.94 -15.73
N MET A 12 -18.83 -9.02 -15.90
CA MET A 12 -17.73 -9.06 -16.88
C MET A 12 -18.26 -8.91 -18.32
N GLU A 13 -19.36 -9.57 -18.66
CA GLU A 13 -19.99 -9.42 -19.98
C GLU A 13 -20.50 -7.98 -20.20
N GLU A 14 -21.17 -7.40 -19.20
CA GLU A 14 -21.63 -6.01 -19.24
C GLU A 14 -20.44 -5.03 -19.45
N LEU A 15 -19.34 -5.19 -18.71
CA LEU A 15 -18.13 -4.39 -18.88
C LEU A 15 -17.53 -4.52 -20.27
N GLY A 16 -17.50 -5.74 -20.83
CA GLY A 16 -17.05 -5.99 -22.19
C GLY A 16 -17.88 -5.26 -23.24
N MET A 17 -19.22 -5.24 -23.08
CA MET A 17 -20.13 -4.49 -23.95
C MET A 17 -19.92 -2.98 -23.81
N LEU A 18 -19.83 -2.46 -22.57
CA LEU A 18 -19.63 -1.02 -22.33
C LEU A 18 -18.28 -0.52 -22.86
N LEU A 19 -17.21 -1.30 -22.75
CA LEU A 19 -15.88 -0.97 -23.27
C LEU A 19 -15.84 -0.92 -24.79
N SER A 20 -16.77 -1.60 -25.46
CA SER A 20 -16.92 -1.62 -26.92
C SER A 20 -17.84 -0.51 -27.44
N ASP A 21 -18.54 0.22 -26.56
CA ASP A 21 -19.45 1.30 -26.94
C ASP A 21 -18.66 2.54 -27.42
N PRO A 22 -18.88 3.03 -28.65
CA PRO A 22 -18.22 4.22 -29.16
C PRO A 22 -18.40 5.47 -28.29
N ALA A 23 -19.55 5.62 -27.61
CA ALA A 23 -19.79 6.73 -26.70
C ALA A 23 -18.90 6.69 -25.47
N VAL A 24 -18.62 5.48 -24.94
CA VAL A 24 -17.71 5.28 -23.80
C VAL A 24 -16.26 5.46 -24.21
N VAL A 25 -15.88 4.98 -25.40
CA VAL A 25 -14.52 5.13 -25.95
C VAL A 25 -14.12 6.60 -26.12
N GLN A 26 -15.09 7.49 -26.43
CA GLN A 26 -14.85 8.93 -26.54
C GLN A 26 -14.64 9.61 -25.17
N ASP A 27 -15.18 9.04 -24.09
CA ASP A 27 -15.00 9.51 -22.72
C ASP A 27 -13.82 8.78 -22.05
N GLN A 28 -12.63 9.35 -22.14
CA GLN A 28 -11.40 8.74 -21.62
C GLN A 28 -11.44 8.45 -20.11
N GLU A 29 -12.11 9.29 -19.31
CA GLU A 29 -12.18 9.06 -17.85
C GLU A 29 -13.08 7.86 -17.54
N LYS A 30 -14.24 7.79 -18.16
CA LYS A 30 -15.18 6.68 -18.04
C LYS A 30 -14.59 5.38 -18.57
N TRP A 31 -13.94 5.42 -19.73
CA TRP A 31 -13.27 4.25 -20.32
C TRP A 31 -12.18 3.69 -19.41
N ARG A 32 -11.31 4.56 -18.84
CA ARG A 32 -10.27 4.14 -17.89
C ARG A 32 -10.84 3.53 -16.62
N ALA A 33 -11.95 4.08 -16.10
CA ALA A 33 -12.61 3.53 -14.92
C ALA A 33 -13.15 2.12 -15.18
N LEU A 34 -13.86 1.92 -16.31
CA LEU A 34 -14.39 0.62 -16.71
C LEU A 34 -13.29 -0.40 -17.03
N MET A 35 -12.21 0.00 -17.71
CA MET A 35 -11.05 -0.86 -17.95
C MET A 35 -10.39 -1.31 -16.65
N ARG A 36 -10.28 -0.42 -15.67
CA ARG A 36 -9.73 -0.78 -14.35
C ARG A 36 -10.62 -1.78 -13.64
N GLU A 37 -11.95 -1.59 -13.65
CA GLU A 37 -12.91 -2.53 -13.08
C GLU A 37 -12.83 -3.89 -13.78
N HIS A 38 -12.77 -3.92 -15.12
CA HIS A 38 -12.62 -5.13 -15.91
C HIS A 38 -11.36 -5.89 -15.54
N SER A 39 -10.20 -5.25 -15.55
CA SER A 39 -8.91 -5.87 -15.20
C SER A 39 -8.86 -6.37 -13.75
N GLN A 40 -9.61 -5.76 -12.84
CA GLN A 40 -9.71 -6.21 -11.46
C GLN A 40 -10.60 -7.44 -11.29
N LEU A 41 -11.68 -7.56 -12.07
CA LEU A 41 -12.62 -8.66 -11.98
C LEU A 41 -12.19 -9.88 -12.83
N GLU A 42 -11.40 -9.68 -13.86
CA GLU A 42 -11.01 -10.75 -14.80
C GLU A 42 -10.38 -11.98 -14.12
N PRO A 43 -9.40 -11.84 -13.19
CA PRO A 43 -8.84 -13.00 -12.49
C PRO A 43 -9.88 -13.74 -11.65
N LEU A 44 -10.82 -13.01 -11.05
CA LEU A 44 -11.92 -13.57 -10.26
C LEU A 44 -12.91 -14.34 -11.14
N ASP A 45 -13.30 -13.79 -12.28
CA ASP A 45 -14.19 -14.46 -13.25
C ASP A 45 -13.57 -15.77 -13.75
N GLN A 46 -12.29 -15.75 -14.12
CA GLN A 46 -11.55 -16.94 -14.56
C GLN A 46 -11.50 -18.02 -13.46
N ALA A 47 -11.25 -17.63 -12.21
CA ALA A 47 -11.20 -18.57 -11.09
C ALA A 47 -12.59 -19.15 -10.76
N VAL A 48 -13.66 -18.34 -10.85
CA VAL A 48 -15.05 -18.77 -10.62
C VAL A 48 -15.49 -19.76 -11.70
N ARG A 49 -15.19 -19.47 -12.97
CA ARG A 49 -15.50 -20.40 -14.10
C ARG A 49 -14.76 -21.73 -13.93
N ARG A 50 -13.46 -21.69 -13.65
CA ARG A 50 -12.65 -22.88 -13.39
C ARG A 50 -13.22 -23.70 -12.23
N TYR A 51 -13.68 -23.03 -11.18
CA TYR A 51 -14.31 -23.71 -10.06
C TYR A 51 -15.61 -24.43 -10.46
N ALA A 52 -16.48 -23.78 -11.25
CA ALA A 52 -17.72 -24.37 -11.75
C ALA A 52 -17.45 -25.60 -12.66
N GLU A 53 -16.47 -25.53 -13.55
CA GLU A 53 -16.04 -26.65 -14.39
C GLU A 53 -15.56 -27.84 -13.54
N LEU A 54 -14.79 -27.57 -12.47
CA LEU A 54 -14.33 -28.60 -11.56
C LEU A 54 -15.47 -29.22 -10.73
N GLU A 55 -16.47 -28.44 -10.32
CA GLU A 55 -17.67 -28.97 -9.64
C GLU A 55 -18.48 -29.88 -10.58
N ASP A 56 -18.61 -29.50 -11.84
CA ASP A 56 -19.34 -30.34 -12.82
C ASP A 56 -18.56 -31.61 -13.16
N ALA A 57 -17.24 -31.54 -13.32
CA ALA A 57 -16.39 -32.73 -13.48
C ALA A 57 -16.50 -33.65 -12.25
N GLN A 58 -16.53 -33.09 -11.03
CA GLN A 58 -16.70 -33.88 -9.80
C GLN A 58 -18.06 -34.61 -9.77
N LYS A 59 -19.13 -33.95 -10.22
CA LYS A 59 -20.45 -34.60 -10.32
C LYS A 59 -20.44 -35.75 -11.32
N GLN A 60 -19.78 -35.58 -12.49
CA GLN A 60 -19.63 -36.61 -13.50
C GLN A 60 -18.80 -37.79 -12.98
N ALA A 61 -17.65 -37.54 -12.36
CA ALA A 61 -16.80 -38.58 -11.79
C ALA A 61 -17.53 -39.37 -10.66
N ARG A 62 -18.39 -38.69 -9.87
CA ARG A 62 -19.22 -39.34 -8.84
C ARG A 62 -20.25 -40.29 -9.46
N ALA A 63 -20.84 -39.96 -10.59
CA ALA A 63 -21.79 -40.85 -11.30
C ALA A 63 -21.12 -42.11 -11.84
N LEU A 64 -19.81 -42.07 -12.11
CA LEU A 64 -19.05 -43.23 -12.57
C LEU A 64 -18.66 -44.20 -11.43
N LEU A 65 -18.84 -43.85 -10.16
CA LEU A 65 -18.59 -44.79 -9.06
C LEU A 65 -19.56 -45.96 -9.00
N ASP A 66 -20.74 -45.84 -9.60
CA ASP A 66 -21.75 -46.91 -9.65
C ASP A 66 -21.42 -47.96 -10.71
N ASP A 67 -20.44 -47.70 -11.61
CA ASP A 67 -19.96 -48.62 -12.60
C ASP A 67 -18.73 -49.40 -12.06
N PRO A 68 -18.83 -50.72 -11.86
CA PRO A 68 -17.74 -51.53 -11.30
C PRO A 68 -16.42 -51.46 -12.10
N ASP A 69 -16.49 -51.28 -13.43
CA ASP A 69 -15.33 -51.23 -14.30
C ASP A 69 -14.62 -49.86 -14.24
N MET A 70 -15.32 -48.81 -13.84
CA MET A 70 -14.83 -47.45 -13.80
C MET A 70 -14.55 -46.95 -12.36
N ALA A 71 -15.03 -47.68 -11.35
CA ALA A 71 -15.04 -47.19 -9.95
C ALA A 71 -13.66 -46.83 -9.40
N GLU A 72 -12.60 -47.62 -9.71
CA GLU A 72 -11.25 -47.31 -9.22
C GLU A 72 -10.67 -46.06 -9.88
N MET A 73 -10.81 -45.91 -11.19
CA MET A 73 -10.38 -44.71 -11.92
C MET A 73 -11.16 -43.44 -11.46
N ALA A 74 -12.46 -43.60 -11.24
CA ALA A 74 -13.29 -42.51 -10.72
C ALA A 74 -12.88 -42.05 -9.30
N LYS A 75 -12.41 -42.95 -8.45
CA LYS A 75 -11.90 -42.60 -7.12
C LYS A 75 -10.60 -41.78 -7.19
N GLU A 76 -9.67 -42.18 -8.08
CA GLU A 76 -8.42 -41.41 -8.27
C GLU A 76 -8.71 -40.04 -8.86
N GLU A 77 -9.59 -39.93 -9.84
CA GLU A 77 -10.01 -38.67 -10.42
C GLU A 77 -10.70 -37.77 -9.40
N LEU A 78 -11.60 -38.30 -8.57
CA LEU A 78 -12.24 -37.56 -7.51
C LEU A 78 -11.25 -36.98 -6.48
N ALA A 79 -10.22 -37.75 -6.12
CA ALA A 79 -9.19 -37.28 -5.20
C ALA A 79 -8.41 -36.09 -5.79
N GLU A 80 -8.10 -36.13 -7.08
CA GLU A 80 -7.41 -35.03 -7.76
C GLU A 80 -8.32 -33.80 -7.94
N LEU A 81 -9.59 -34.00 -8.32
CA LEU A 81 -10.57 -32.92 -8.45
C LEU A 81 -10.80 -32.23 -7.12
N GLU A 82 -10.81 -32.96 -6.01
CA GLU A 82 -10.98 -32.39 -4.66
C GLU A 82 -9.81 -31.50 -4.25
N ARG A 83 -8.58 -31.89 -4.60
CA ARG A 83 -7.39 -31.04 -4.42
C ARG A 83 -7.49 -29.76 -5.23
N ARG A 84 -7.83 -29.89 -6.52
CA ARG A 84 -7.99 -28.72 -7.43
C ARG A 84 -9.11 -27.79 -6.97
N LEU A 85 -10.26 -28.33 -6.58
CA LEU A 85 -11.36 -27.53 -6.00
C LEU A 85 -10.94 -26.78 -4.75
N THR A 86 -10.17 -27.42 -3.87
CA THR A 86 -9.66 -26.78 -2.65
C THR A 86 -8.71 -25.65 -2.97
N THR A 87 -7.80 -25.85 -3.92
CA THR A 87 -6.84 -24.83 -4.38
C THR A 87 -7.56 -23.65 -5.04
N THR A 88 -8.48 -23.94 -6.00
CA THR A 88 -9.23 -22.88 -6.69
C THR A 88 -10.15 -22.10 -5.74
N ARG A 89 -10.78 -22.80 -4.78
CA ARG A 89 -11.57 -22.12 -3.72
C ARG A 89 -10.73 -21.13 -2.94
N ARG A 90 -9.51 -21.52 -2.58
CA ARG A 90 -8.58 -20.64 -1.88
C ARG A 90 -8.15 -19.45 -2.73
N GLU A 91 -7.86 -19.68 -4.01
CA GLU A 91 -7.55 -18.62 -4.97
C GLU A 91 -8.69 -17.58 -5.04
N ILE A 92 -9.95 -18.03 -5.18
CA ILE A 92 -11.12 -17.17 -5.16
C ILE A 92 -11.23 -16.37 -3.84
N GLN A 93 -10.98 -17.02 -2.71
CA GLN A 93 -11.00 -16.34 -1.41
C GLN A 93 -9.97 -15.22 -1.33
N LEU A 94 -8.76 -15.44 -1.85
CA LEU A 94 -7.71 -14.43 -1.89
C LEU A 94 -8.05 -13.27 -2.84
N LEU A 95 -8.64 -13.56 -3.99
CA LEU A 95 -9.09 -12.54 -4.96
C LEU A 95 -10.24 -11.66 -4.43
N LEU A 96 -10.99 -12.16 -3.46
CA LEU A 96 -12.06 -11.41 -2.79
C LEU A 96 -11.58 -10.52 -1.65
N LEU A 97 -10.31 -10.64 -1.23
CA LEU A 97 -9.76 -9.74 -0.24
C LEU A 97 -9.71 -8.31 -0.79
N PRO A 98 -10.02 -7.31 0.04
CA PRO A 98 -9.88 -5.93 -0.38
C PRO A 98 -8.42 -5.68 -0.77
N LYS A 99 -8.22 -5.24 -2.01
CA LYS A 99 -6.89 -4.87 -2.49
C LYS A 99 -6.38 -3.68 -1.68
N ASP A 100 -5.18 -3.79 -1.16
CA ASP A 100 -4.48 -2.66 -0.55
C ASP A 100 -4.28 -1.57 -1.63
N PRO A 101 -4.83 -0.36 -1.46
CA PRO A 101 -4.72 0.70 -2.46
C PRO A 101 -3.25 1.11 -2.73
N ASN A 102 -2.35 0.80 -1.82
CA ASN A 102 -0.94 1.08 -1.93
C ASN A 102 -0.12 -0.09 -2.48
N ALA A 103 -0.73 -1.27 -2.74
CA ALA A 103 0.00 -2.49 -3.13
C ALA A 103 0.92 -2.32 -4.34
N GLU A 104 0.52 -1.50 -5.31
CA GLU A 104 1.25 -1.25 -6.55
C GLU A 104 2.18 -0.02 -6.47
N ARG A 105 2.21 0.67 -5.31
CA ARG A 105 3.03 1.87 -5.13
C ARG A 105 4.49 1.52 -4.90
N ASN A 106 5.34 2.45 -5.25
CA ASN A 106 6.73 2.46 -4.82
C ASN A 106 6.82 2.66 -3.30
N VAL A 107 7.97 2.36 -2.75
CA VAL A 107 8.23 2.39 -1.31
C VAL A 107 9.25 3.46 -0.98
N VAL A 108 9.01 4.20 0.09
CA VAL A 108 10.03 4.97 0.80
C VAL A 108 10.33 4.24 2.11
N MET A 109 11.58 3.80 2.27
CA MET A 109 12.05 3.15 3.49
C MET A 109 12.88 4.13 4.32
N GLU A 110 12.60 4.18 5.61
CA GLU A 110 13.39 4.93 6.57
C GLU A 110 13.97 3.97 7.60
N ILE A 111 15.28 4.05 7.83
CA ILE A 111 15.98 3.25 8.83
C ILE A 111 16.64 4.21 9.82
N ARG A 112 16.44 3.96 11.11
CA ARG A 112 17.08 4.73 12.19
C ARG A 112 17.71 3.80 13.21
N GLY A 113 18.93 4.13 13.63
CA GLY A 113 19.55 3.50 14.80
C GLY A 113 18.69 3.77 16.04
N GLY A 114 18.37 2.71 16.80
CA GLY A 114 17.63 2.78 18.05
C GLY A 114 18.55 2.70 19.28
N ALA A 115 18.19 1.86 20.24
CA ALA A 115 18.99 1.66 21.43
C ALA A 115 20.28 0.87 21.14
N GLY A 116 21.46 1.40 21.48
CA GLY A 116 22.74 0.71 21.31
C GLY A 116 23.89 1.58 20.78
N GLY A 117 23.68 2.89 20.62
CA GLY A 117 24.70 3.83 20.17
C GLY A 117 25.29 3.47 18.81
N GLU A 118 26.62 3.41 18.70
CA GLU A 118 27.32 3.11 17.44
C GLU A 118 26.94 1.73 16.87
N GLU A 119 26.74 0.73 17.72
CA GLU A 119 26.32 -0.62 17.29
C GLU A 119 24.93 -0.60 16.66
N ALA A 120 24.02 0.24 17.15
CA ALA A 120 22.71 0.43 16.54
C ALA A 120 22.82 1.07 15.15
N ALA A 121 23.76 2.00 14.96
CA ALA A 121 24.03 2.61 13.66
C ALA A 121 24.64 1.60 12.67
N LEU A 122 25.60 0.78 13.11
CA LEU A 122 26.16 -0.31 12.30
C LEU A 122 25.11 -1.35 11.92
N PHE A 123 24.17 -1.63 12.83
CA PHE A 123 23.03 -2.50 12.53
C PHE A 123 22.08 -1.85 11.51
N GLY A 124 21.83 -0.55 11.62
CA GLY A 124 21.07 0.22 10.62
C GLY A 124 21.68 0.12 9.22
N ALA A 125 23.01 0.25 9.11
CA ALA A 125 23.73 0.10 7.84
C ALA A 125 23.58 -1.32 7.26
N MET A 126 23.61 -2.34 8.12
CA MET A 126 23.39 -3.72 7.69
C MET A 126 21.96 -3.92 7.17
N LEU A 127 20.93 -3.42 7.86
CA LEU A 127 19.54 -3.50 7.40
C LEU A 127 19.34 -2.76 6.06
N MET A 128 19.92 -1.56 5.92
CA MET A 128 19.87 -0.82 4.66
C MET A 128 20.44 -1.67 3.50
N ARG A 129 21.63 -2.24 3.68
CA ARG A 129 22.23 -3.12 2.68
C ARG A 129 21.35 -4.33 2.37
N MET A 130 20.80 -4.96 3.40
CA MET A 130 19.91 -6.13 3.26
C MET A 130 18.71 -5.81 2.37
N TYR A 131 18.03 -4.68 2.58
CA TYR A 131 16.88 -4.30 1.75
C TYR A 131 17.27 -3.90 0.33
N MET A 132 18.42 -3.25 0.15
CA MET A 132 18.96 -2.96 -1.18
C MET A 132 19.25 -4.26 -1.96
N ARG A 133 19.85 -5.26 -1.31
CA ARG A 133 20.07 -6.58 -1.89
C ARG A 133 18.78 -7.31 -2.22
N TYR A 134 17.80 -7.22 -1.33
CA TYR A 134 16.47 -7.77 -1.59
C TYR A 134 15.81 -7.13 -2.81
N ALA A 135 15.87 -5.81 -2.92
CA ALA A 135 15.37 -5.08 -4.08
C ALA A 135 16.09 -5.50 -5.38
N GLU A 136 17.42 -5.62 -5.34
CA GLU A 136 18.22 -6.08 -6.48
C GLU A 136 17.80 -7.48 -6.96
N ARG A 137 17.58 -8.42 -6.03
CA ARG A 137 17.11 -9.79 -6.35
C ARG A 137 15.73 -9.81 -7.02
N HIS A 138 14.87 -8.85 -6.69
CA HIS A 138 13.54 -8.70 -7.29
C HIS A 138 13.53 -7.82 -8.56
N GLY A 139 14.68 -7.33 -9.01
CA GLY A 139 14.80 -6.45 -10.17
C GLY A 139 14.24 -5.04 -9.93
N TRP A 140 14.07 -4.65 -8.66
CA TRP A 140 13.63 -3.31 -8.28
C TRP A 140 14.80 -2.33 -8.26
N LYS A 141 14.50 -1.06 -8.54
CA LYS A 141 15.48 0.03 -8.48
C LYS A 141 15.51 0.63 -7.08
N THR A 142 16.69 0.98 -6.61
CA THR A 142 16.87 1.68 -5.34
C THR A 142 17.52 3.04 -5.57
N GLU A 143 17.03 4.07 -4.87
CA GLU A 143 17.57 5.42 -4.91
C GLU A 143 17.73 5.94 -3.48
N MET A 144 18.97 6.38 -3.14
CA MET A 144 19.22 7.00 -1.85
C MET A 144 18.74 8.44 -1.86
N LEU A 145 17.82 8.77 -0.95
CA LEU A 145 17.28 10.13 -0.81
C LEU A 145 18.05 10.91 0.24
N GLU A 146 18.32 10.31 1.39
CA GLU A 146 19.05 10.94 2.49
C GLU A 146 19.79 9.89 3.32
N ALA A 147 21.00 10.21 3.79
CA ALA A 147 21.74 9.35 4.70
C ALA A 147 22.60 10.16 5.66
N SER A 148 22.48 9.87 6.95
CA SER A 148 23.34 10.36 8.01
C SER A 148 24.22 9.22 8.51
N MET A 149 25.50 9.23 8.14
CA MET A 149 26.46 8.16 8.45
C MET A 149 27.27 8.51 9.70
N THR A 150 27.75 7.47 10.41
CA THR A 150 28.74 7.62 11.47
C THR A 150 30.17 7.47 10.91
N GLU A 151 31.18 7.85 11.70
CA GLU A 151 32.59 7.73 11.31
C GLU A 151 33.03 6.27 11.05
N LEU A 152 32.38 5.31 11.71
CA LEU A 152 32.62 3.87 11.55
C LEU A 152 31.78 3.22 10.45
N GLY A 153 31.09 4.02 9.61
CA GLY A 153 30.26 3.52 8.52
C GLY A 153 28.89 3.02 8.96
N GLY A 154 28.47 3.31 10.19
CA GLY A 154 27.11 3.08 10.64
C GLY A 154 26.12 4.10 10.06
N VAL A 155 24.84 3.81 10.09
CA VAL A 155 23.73 4.66 9.65
C VAL A 155 22.94 5.12 10.87
N LYS A 156 22.99 6.42 11.19
CA LYS A 156 22.13 7.02 12.20
C LYS A 156 20.70 7.12 11.67
N GLU A 157 20.60 7.56 10.43
CA GLU A 157 19.35 7.67 9.69
C GLU A 157 19.62 7.48 8.20
N ALA A 158 18.81 6.70 7.50
CA ALA A 158 18.81 6.61 6.05
C ALA A 158 17.37 6.58 5.53
N VAL A 159 17.16 7.32 4.44
CA VAL A 159 15.90 7.33 3.68
C VAL A 159 16.22 6.99 2.24
N PHE A 160 15.56 5.98 1.70
CA PHE A 160 15.77 5.56 0.32
C PHE A 160 14.47 5.05 -0.31
N ALA A 161 14.33 5.28 -1.60
CA ALA A 161 13.19 4.81 -2.38
C ALA A 161 13.51 3.44 -3.00
N ILE A 162 12.48 2.60 -3.10
CA ILE A 162 12.48 1.33 -3.85
C ILE A 162 11.35 1.38 -4.85
N THR A 163 11.70 1.33 -6.14
CA THR A 163 10.76 1.41 -7.25
C THR A 163 10.66 0.07 -7.95
N GLY A 164 9.47 -0.51 -7.97
CA GLY A 164 9.20 -1.77 -8.66
C GLY A 164 7.81 -2.30 -8.37
N GLU A 165 7.33 -3.16 -9.26
CA GLU A 165 6.00 -3.76 -9.14
C GLU A 165 5.91 -4.63 -7.89
N GLY A 166 4.87 -4.39 -7.07
CA GLY A 166 4.62 -5.14 -5.84
C GLY A 166 5.60 -4.85 -4.68
N ALA A 167 6.47 -3.85 -4.80
CA ALA A 167 7.46 -3.53 -3.76
C ALA A 167 6.80 -3.23 -2.41
N PHE A 168 5.76 -2.38 -2.40
CA PHE A 168 5.06 -2.06 -1.16
C PHE A 168 4.34 -3.28 -0.57
N SER A 169 3.70 -4.10 -1.38
CA SER A 169 2.93 -5.26 -0.92
C SER A 169 3.79 -6.29 -0.17
N ARG A 170 5.09 -6.37 -0.48
CA ARG A 170 6.05 -7.26 0.18
C ARG A 170 6.75 -6.58 1.36
N LEU A 171 7.24 -5.36 1.16
CA LEU A 171 8.07 -4.66 2.15
C LEU A 171 7.28 -4.05 3.31
N LYS A 172 5.97 -3.82 3.19
CA LYS A 172 5.14 -3.29 4.28
C LYS A 172 5.24 -4.09 5.59
N TYR A 173 5.56 -5.38 5.50
CA TYR A 173 5.76 -6.26 6.65
C TYR A 173 7.12 -6.08 7.34
N GLU A 174 8.00 -5.26 6.80
CA GLU A 174 9.32 -4.97 7.38
C GLU A 174 9.29 -3.77 8.33
N SER A 175 8.15 -3.07 8.42
CA SER A 175 7.97 -1.94 9.33
C SER A 175 7.95 -2.39 10.79
N GLY A 176 8.74 -1.70 11.64
CA GLY A 176 8.79 -1.95 13.08
C GLY A 176 10.20 -1.90 13.66
N VAL A 177 10.33 -2.47 14.86
CA VAL A 177 11.62 -2.52 15.59
C VAL A 177 12.34 -3.84 15.30
N HIS A 178 13.54 -3.74 14.75
CA HIS A 178 14.45 -4.85 14.53
C HIS A 178 15.47 -4.91 15.65
N ARG A 179 15.80 -6.11 16.13
CA ARG A 179 16.75 -6.33 17.23
C ARG A 179 17.90 -7.22 16.78
N VAL A 180 19.13 -6.79 17.04
CA VAL A 180 20.32 -7.60 16.80
C VAL A 180 20.94 -8.06 18.11
N GLN A 181 21.46 -9.27 18.10
CA GLN A 181 22.25 -9.89 19.19
C GLN A 181 23.56 -10.40 18.59
N ARG A 182 24.65 -9.68 18.83
CA ARG A 182 26.00 -10.06 18.40
C ARG A 182 27.05 -9.45 19.32
N ILE A 183 28.28 -9.87 19.18
CA ILE A 183 29.44 -9.17 19.74
C ILE A 183 29.73 -8.00 18.82
N PRO A 184 29.60 -6.73 19.26
CA PRO A 184 29.88 -5.58 18.40
C PRO A 184 31.30 -5.58 17.88
N VAL A 185 31.51 -5.04 16.68
CA VAL A 185 32.85 -4.85 16.12
C VAL A 185 33.70 -3.89 16.99
N THR A 186 33.03 -3.01 17.72
CA THR A 186 33.65 -2.02 18.65
C THR A 186 33.92 -2.58 20.04
N GLU A 187 33.56 -3.83 20.34
CA GLU A 187 33.70 -4.43 21.67
C GLU A 187 35.01 -5.20 21.80
N SER A 188 35.90 -4.76 22.68
CA SER A 188 37.22 -5.37 22.92
C SER A 188 37.16 -6.59 23.86
N ASN A 189 36.13 -6.67 24.73
CA ASN A 189 36.04 -7.70 25.76
C ASN A 189 35.17 -8.91 25.37
N GLY A 190 34.74 -9.00 24.09
CA GLY A 190 33.94 -10.11 23.60
C GLY A 190 32.52 -10.17 24.22
N LYS A 191 32.05 -9.09 24.84
CA LYS A 191 30.72 -9.06 25.49
C LYS A 191 29.63 -8.92 24.45
N ARG A 192 28.66 -9.86 24.49
CA ARG A 192 27.47 -9.81 23.67
C ARG A 192 26.60 -8.62 24.03
N GLN A 193 26.22 -7.84 23.04
CA GLN A 193 25.32 -6.71 23.20
C GLN A 193 24.02 -6.95 22.43
N THR A 194 23.01 -6.18 22.80
CA THR A 194 21.71 -6.17 22.14
C THR A 194 21.39 -4.75 21.72
N SER A 195 21.28 -4.53 20.41
CA SER A 195 20.95 -3.22 19.84
C SER A 195 19.69 -3.29 19.00
N THR A 196 19.07 -2.15 18.74
CA THR A 196 17.87 -2.05 17.93
C THR A 196 18.03 -1.02 16.82
N ALA A 197 17.31 -1.23 15.74
CA ALA A 197 17.05 -0.24 14.71
C ALA A 197 15.57 -0.26 14.35
N THR A 198 15.03 0.88 13.98
CA THR A 198 13.65 1.01 13.54
C THR A 198 13.59 1.13 12.03
N VAL A 199 12.61 0.50 11.43
CA VAL A 199 12.33 0.54 10.00
C VAL A 199 10.90 1.06 9.83
N ALA A 200 10.74 2.13 9.04
CA ALA A 200 9.44 2.55 8.55
C ALA A 200 9.37 2.25 7.06
N VAL A 201 8.21 1.77 6.62
CA VAL A 201 7.91 1.44 5.22
C VAL A 201 6.66 2.18 4.82
N LEU A 202 6.81 3.18 3.99
CA LEU A 202 5.75 4.10 3.62
C LEU A 202 5.54 4.05 2.10
N PRO A 203 4.30 4.14 1.61
CA PRO A 203 4.08 4.27 0.18
C PRO A 203 4.61 5.62 -0.31
N GLU A 204 5.24 5.63 -1.49
CA GLU A 204 5.67 6.88 -2.11
C GLU A 204 4.48 7.83 -2.28
N ALA A 205 4.65 9.08 -1.89
CA ALA A 205 3.59 10.08 -1.98
C ALA A 205 3.27 10.41 -3.45
N GLU A 206 2.00 10.42 -3.82
CA GLU A 206 1.56 10.96 -5.10
C GLU A 206 1.54 12.48 -5.07
N GLU A 207 1.80 13.11 -6.20
CA GLU A 207 1.63 14.56 -6.34
C GLU A 207 0.18 14.97 -6.01
N VAL A 208 0.04 16.12 -5.36
CA VAL A 208 -1.27 16.67 -5.03
C VAL A 208 -1.81 17.40 -6.24
N ASP A 209 -2.79 16.83 -6.92
CA ASP A 209 -3.53 17.54 -7.97
C ASP A 209 -4.78 18.21 -7.39
N VAL A 210 -4.83 19.54 -7.44
CA VAL A 210 -5.95 20.32 -6.93
C VAL A 210 -6.94 20.58 -8.06
N LYS A 211 -7.94 19.71 -8.19
CA LYS A 211 -9.11 19.93 -9.04
C LYS A 211 -10.16 20.73 -8.27
N ILE A 212 -10.44 21.94 -8.74
CA ILE A 212 -11.47 22.80 -8.17
C ILE A 212 -12.73 22.65 -9.02
N ASN A 213 -13.81 22.10 -8.41
CA ASN A 213 -15.10 22.06 -9.08
C ASN A 213 -15.76 23.45 -8.98
N PRO A 214 -16.21 24.05 -10.08
CA PRO A 214 -16.92 25.34 -10.06
C PRO A 214 -18.16 25.35 -9.16
N ASP A 215 -18.84 24.22 -9.01
CA ASP A 215 -20.04 24.10 -8.17
C ASP A 215 -19.73 24.18 -6.66
N ASP A 216 -18.49 23.94 -6.27
CA ASP A 216 -18.02 24.06 -4.88
C ASP A 216 -17.61 25.48 -4.52
N LEU A 217 -17.76 26.45 -5.46
CA LEU A 217 -17.37 27.83 -5.27
C LEU A 217 -18.58 28.75 -5.09
N ARG A 218 -18.59 29.51 -4.01
CA ARG A 218 -19.45 30.67 -3.88
C ARG A 218 -18.64 31.94 -4.19
N ILE A 219 -19.07 32.67 -5.22
CA ILE A 219 -18.39 33.89 -5.67
C ILE A 219 -19.31 35.11 -5.37
N ASP A 220 -18.86 35.93 -4.45
CA ASP A 220 -19.52 37.17 -4.09
C ASP A 220 -18.74 38.35 -4.66
N VAL A 221 -19.43 39.30 -5.28
CA VAL A 221 -18.84 40.57 -5.75
C VAL A 221 -19.30 41.73 -4.89
N TYR A 222 -18.41 42.65 -4.62
CA TYR A 222 -18.70 43.80 -3.76
C TYR A 222 -17.84 45.00 -4.13
N ARG A 223 -18.13 46.14 -3.54
CA ARG A 223 -17.37 47.38 -3.77
C ARG A 223 -16.04 47.33 -3.05
N ALA A 224 -14.97 47.67 -3.78
CA ALA A 224 -13.64 47.72 -3.18
C ALA A 224 -13.60 48.82 -2.11
N SER A 225 -12.96 48.54 -0.95
CA SER A 225 -12.73 49.50 0.10
C SER A 225 -11.35 50.14 -0.05
N GLY A 226 -11.24 51.47 -0.09
CA GLY A 226 -9.95 52.15 -0.18
C GLY A 226 -10.08 53.62 -0.53
N HIS A 227 -8.97 54.38 -0.43
CA HIS A 227 -8.90 55.77 -0.85
C HIS A 227 -8.88 55.86 -2.37
N GLY A 228 -10.03 56.13 -2.99
CA GLY A 228 -10.17 56.20 -4.44
C GLY A 228 -11.27 57.15 -4.91
N GLY A 229 -11.21 57.57 -6.16
CA GLY A 229 -12.18 58.48 -6.76
C GLY A 229 -13.51 57.82 -7.13
N GLN A 230 -14.36 58.50 -7.88
CA GLN A 230 -15.73 58.14 -8.22
C GLN A 230 -15.91 56.70 -8.81
N TYR A 231 -14.86 56.08 -9.42
CA TYR A 231 -14.89 54.73 -10.00
C TYR A 231 -14.93 53.64 -8.94
N ILE A 232 -14.15 53.77 -7.84
CA ILE A 232 -14.08 52.77 -6.75
C ILE A 232 -15.41 52.71 -5.98
N ASN A 233 -16.09 53.86 -5.85
CA ASN A 233 -17.35 53.96 -5.10
C ASN A 233 -18.59 53.51 -5.88
N LYS A 234 -18.51 53.34 -7.20
CA LYS A 234 -19.65 52.99 -8.07
C LYS A 234 -19.58 51.60 -8.70
N THR A 235 -18.41 50.96 -8.74
CA THR A 235 -18.21 49.67 -9.47
C THR A 235 -17.91 48.56 -8.47
N ASP A 236 -18.65 47.44 -8.58
CA ASP A 236 -18.39 46.20 -7.80
C ASP A 236 -17.23 45.43 -8.41
N SER A 237 -16.00 45.88 -8.14
CA SER A 237 -14.76 45.29 -8.69
C SER A 237 -14.09 44.27 -7.76
N ALA A 238 -14.39 44.33 -6.45
CA ALA A 238 -13.84 43.37 -5.50
C ALA A 238 -14.55 42.03 -5.58
N VAL A 239 -13.79 40.96 -5.46
CA VAL A 239 -14.28 39.59 -5.56
C VAL A 239 -13.90 38.80 -4.29
N ARG A 240 -14.88 38.11 -3.71
CA ARG A 240 -14.69 37.11 -2.64
C ARG A 240 -15.05 35.74 -3.19
N ILE A 241 -14.14 34.80 -3.09
CA ILE A 241 -14.38 33.40 -3.44
C ILE A 241 -14.34 32.59 -2.15
N THR A 242 -15.40 31.85 -1.90
CA THR A 242 -15.48 30.88 -0.80
C THR A 242 -15.54 29.48 -1.39
N HIS A 243 -14.58 28.64 -1.04
CA HIS A 243 -14.63 27.20 -1.36
C HIS A 243 -15.42 26.50 -0.26
N ILE A 244 -16.62 26.04 -0.60
CA ILE A 244 -17.62 25.52 0.34
C ILE A 244 -17.09 24.32 1.15
N PRO A 245 -16.48 23.26 0.53
CA PRO A 245 -16.04 22.08 1.27
C PRO A 245 -14.91 22.35 2.25
N SER A 246 -13.94 23.22 1.90
CA SER A 246 -12.78 23.51 2.76
C SER A 246 -12.99 24.72 3.70
N GLY A 247 -14.00 25.55 3.45
CA GLY A 247 -14.24 26.78 4.17
C GLY A 247 -13.22 27.91 3.89
N ILE A 248 -12.32 27.72 2.92
CA ILE A 248 -11.30 28.72 2.58
C ILE A 248 -11.96 29.89 1.87
N VAL A 249 -11.69 31.10 2.36
CA VAL A 249 -12.16 32.36 1.79
C VAL A 249 -10.99 33.16 1.27
N VAL A 250 -11.10 33.62 0.01
CA VAL A 250 -10.11 34.49 -0.64
C VAL A 250 -10.81 35.74 -1.13
N THR A 251 -10.24 36.90 -0.80
CA THR A 251 -10.72 38.20 -1.29
C THR A 251 -9.64 38.84 -2.13
N CYS A 252 -10.04 39.46 -3.24
CA CYS A 252 -9.14 40.24 -4.10
C CYS A 252 -9.83 41.51 -4.56
N GLN A 253 -9.15 42.67 -4.37
CA GLN A 253 -9.66 44.01 -4.74
C GLN A 253 -8.56 44.90 -5.34
N ASP A 254 -7.43 44.31 -5.75
CA ASP A 254 -6.23 45.05 -6.15
C ASP A 254 -6.36 45.72 -7.52
N GLU A 255 -7.15 45.10 -8.41
CA GLU A 255 -7.31 45.55 -9.80
C GLU A 255 -8.65 46.29 -10.00
N LYS A 256 -8.66 47.18 -11.00
CA LYS A 256 -9.91 47.87 -11.38
C LYS A 256 -10.90 46.94 -12.12
N SER A 257 -10.45 45.84 -12.61
CA SER A 257 -11.24 44.84 -13.36
C SER A 257 -11.68 43.69 -12.46
N GLN A 258 -13.00 43.49 -12.31
CA GLN A 258 -13.59 42.36 -11.62
C GLN A 258 -13.06 41.00 -12.14
N LEU A 259 -12.91 40.88 -13.47
CA LEU A 259 -12.42 39.64 -14.08
C LEU A 259 -10.98 39.34 -13.64
N LYS A 260 -10.10 40.35 -13.64
CA LYS A 260 -8.72 40.17 -13.16
C LYS A 260 -8.66 39.83 -11.67
N ASN A 261 -9.50 40.46 -10.85
CA ASN A 261 -9.62 40.12 -9.42
C ASN A 261 -10.12 38.69 -9.20
N LYS A 262 -11.08 38.22 -10.01
CA LYS A 262 -11.55 36.82 -9.99
C LYS A 262 -10.44 35.84 -10.34
N GLU A 263 -9.70 36.09 -11.41
CA GLU A 263 -8.57 35.24 -11.84
C GLU A 263 -7.47 35.19 -10.76
N LYS A 264 -7.15 36.35 -10.18
CA LYS A 264 -6.16 36.43 -9.09
C LYS A 264 -6.62 35.69 -7.84
N ALA A 265 -7.90 35.88 -7.44
CA ALA A 265 -8.49 35.18 -6.32
C ALA A 265 -8.52 33.65 -6.53
N MET A 266 -8.84 33.19 -7.74
CA MET A 266 -8.79 31.76 -8.09
C MET A 266 -7.36 31.18 -8.00
N ARG A 267 -6.36 31.94 -8.40
CA ARG A 267 -4.96 31.53 -8.29
C ARG A 267 -4.53 31.40 -6.84
N VAL A 268 -4.90 32.36 -6.01
CA VAL A 268 -4.63 32.32 -4.55
C VAL A 268 -5.40 31.18 -3.86
N LEU A 269 -6.66 30.98 -4.26
CA LEU A 269 -7.46 29.87 -3.73
C LEU A 269 -6.80 28.52 -4.04
N ARG A 270 -6.34 28.31 -5.29
CA ARG A 270 -5.66 27.07 -5.69
C ARG A 270 -4.38 26.83 -4.86
N ALA A 271 -3.59 27.88 -4.65
CA ALA A 271 -2.38 27.80 -3.83
C ALA A 271 -2.70 27.40 -2.37
N ARG A 272 -3.72 28.04 -1.75
CA ARG A 272 -4.13 27.72 -0.37
C ARG A 272 -4.74 26.32 -0.23
N LEU A 273 -5.49 25.87 -1.23
CA LEU A 273 -6.02 24.51 -1.25
C LEU A 273 -4.91 23.49 -1.38
N TYR A 274 -3.92 23.75 -2.26
CA TYR A 274 -2.74 22.91 -2.39
C TYR A 274 -1.97 22.80 -1.06
N GLU A 275 -1.68 23.94 -0.42
CA GLU A 275 -0.99 23.99 0.87
C GLU A 275 -1.73 23.17 1.94
N LYS A 276 -3.05 23.38 2.07
CA LYS A 276 -3.87 22.62 3.02
C LYS A 276 -3.87 21.13 2.77
N LEU A 277 -4.03 20.70 1.51
CA LEU A 277 -4.01 19.28 1.14
C LEU A 277 -2.63 18.66 1.38
N GLN A 278 -1.56 19.42 1.15
CA GLN A 278 -0.20 18.99 1.44
C GLN A 278 0.00 18.82 2.95
N GLU A 279 -0.43 19.77 3.77
CA GLU A 279 -0.37 19.67 5.25
C GLU A 279 -1.14 18.46 5.78
N GLU A 280 -2.34 18.19 5.23
CA GLU A 280 -3.15 17.03 5.62
C GLU A 280 -2.44 15.72 5.25
N LYS A 281 -1.83 15.63 4.06
CA LYS A 281 -1.03 14.47 3.65
C LYS A 281 0.21 14.29 4.52
N ASP A 282 0.94 15.35 4.79
CA ASP A 282 2.15 15.31 5.62
C ASP A 282 1.82 14.88 7.06
N ALA A 283 0.68 15.35 7.60
CA ALA A 283 0.20 14.94 8.91
C ALA A 283 -0.19 13.45 8.96
N ALA A 284 -0.87 12.94 7.93
CA ALA A 284 -1.21 11.53 7.80
C ALA A 284 0.06 10.67 7.70
N TYR A 285 1.00 11.05 6.83
CA TYR A 285 2.29 10.38 6.65
C TYR A 285 3.10 10.34 7.97
N ALA A 286 3.16 11.46 8.69
CA ALA A 286 3.83 11.53 9.99
C ALA A 286 3.14 10.69 11.08
N SER A 287 1.81 10.53 10.99
CA SER A 287 1.03 9.67 11.88
C SER A 287 1.34 8.18 11.62
N ASP A 288 1.28 7.75 10.36
CA ASP A 288 1.55 6.39 9.95
C ASP A 288 2.98 5.97 10.30
N ARG A 289 3.95 6.86 10.03
CA ARG A 289 5.34 6.67 10.42
C ARG A 289 5.50 6.45 11.92
N ARG A 290 4.85 7.28 12.76
CA ARG A 290 4.90 7.15 14.21
C ARG A 290 4.29 5.84 14.69
N ALA A 291 3.18 5.41 14.10
CA ALA A 291 2.53 4.15 14.43
C ALA A 291 3.43 2.94 14.11
N GLN A 292 4.20 2.98 13.02
CA GLN A 292 5.10 1.90 12.62
C GLN A 292 6.36 1.79 13.49
N VAL A 293 6.94 2.93 13.89
CA VAL A 293 8.24 2.98 14.58
C VAL A 293 8.09 2.76 16.10
N GLY A 294 6.92 3.07 16.68
CA GLY A 294 6.70 3.00 18.12
C GLY A 294 7.70 3.84 18.91
N THR A 295 8.17 3.35 20.05
CA THR A 295 9.21 3.97 20.87
C THR A 295 10.63 3.54 20.49
N GLY A 296 10.79 2.52 19.64
CA GLY A 296 12.08 1.89 19.32
C GLY A 296 12.65 1.04 20.45
N ASP A 297 11.85 0.73 21.48
CA ASP A 297 12.28 -0.08 22.60
C ASP A 297 12.50 -1.55 22.19
N ARG A 298 13.42 -2.22 22.88
CA ARG A 298 13.75 -3.63 22.63
C ARG A 298 12.58 -4.59 22.84
N SER A 299 11.58 -4.20 23.60
CA SER A 299 10.37 -5.00 23.87
C SER A 299 9.42 -5.03 22.66
N GLU A 300 9.40 -3.98 21.83
CA GLU A 300 8.51 -3.82 20.68
C GLU A 300 9.00 -4.55 19.42
N ARG A 301 10.07 -5.33 19.55
CA ARG A 301 10.71 -6.01 18.41
C ARG A 301 9.75 -6.88 17.60
N ILE A 302 9.77 -6.69 16.28
CA ILE A 302 9.12 -7.61 15.33
C ILE A 302 10.04 -8.78 14.99
N ARG A 303 11.36 -8.55 14.88
CA ARG A 303 12.34 -9.56 14.45
C ARG A 303 13.64 -9.48 15.23
N THR A 304 14.24 -10.64 15.46
CA THR A 304 15.55 -10.76 16.12
C THR A 304 16.56 -11.45 15.22
N TYR A 305 17.72 -10.82 15.05
CA TYR A 305 18.89 -11.31 14.33
C TYR A 305 19.93 -11.77 15.35
N ASN A 306 20.13 -13.07 15.50
CA ASN A 306 21.08 -13.64 16.46
C ASN A 306 22.28 -14.23 15.70
N PHE A 307 23.34 -13.47 15.59
CA PHE A 307 24.55 -13.87 14.87
C PHE A 307 25.32 -14.99 15.54
N ASN A 308 25.25 -15.08 16.89
CA ASN A 308 25.98 -16.13 17.61
C ASN A 308 25.36 -17.51 17.37
N GLU A 309 24.06 -17.57 17.12
CA GLU A 309 23.32 -18.81 16.84
C GLU A 309 22.99 -18.98 15.35
N GLY A 310 23.45 -18.04 14.50
CA GLY A 310 23.21 -18.08 13.05
C GLY A 310 21.74 -18.05 12.63
N ARG A 311 20.86 -17.46 13.47
CA ARG A 311 19.41 -17.50 13.24
C ARG A 311 18.74 -16.13 13.19
N VAL A 312 17.66 -16.07 12.42
CA VAL A 312 16.70 -14.96 12.39
C VAL A 312 15.34 -15.47 12.84
N THR A 313 14.70 -14.75 13.77
CA THR A 313 13.36 -15.11 14.28
C THR A 313 12.40 -13.94 14.10
N ASP A 314 11.30 -14.17 13.37
CA ASP A 314 10.17 -13.23 13.31
C ASP A 314 9.17 -13.59 14.41
N HIS A 315 8.93 -12.64 15.32
CA HIS A 315 8.13 -12.87 16.52
C HIS A 315 6.62 -12.81 16.24
N ARG A 316 6.20 -12.20 15.16
CA ARG A 316 4.77 -12.07 14.78
C ARG A 316 4.17 -13.41 14.38
N ILE A 317 4.96 -14.23 13.70
CA ILE A 317 4.55 -15.57 13.21
C ILE A 317 5.30 -16.71 13.91
N GLY A 318 6.21 -16.40 14.85
CA GLY A 318 7.01 -17.40 15.56
C GLY A 318 7.98 -18.19 14.68
N LYS A 319 8.26 -17.72 13.44
CA LYS A 319 9.12 -18.42 12.48
C LYS A 319 10.60 -18.12 12.73
N THR A 320 11.42 -19.17 12.74
CA THR A 320 12.88 -19.08 12.86
C THR A 320 13.54 -19.75 11.67
N ILE A 321 14.55 -19.09 11.09
CA ILE A 321 15.42 -19.62 10.05
C ILE A 321 16.87 -19.59 10.53
N TYR A 322 17.69 -20.58 10.07
CA TYR A 322 19.09 -20.76 10.49
C TYR A 322 20.06 -20.41 9.35
N ALA A 323 19.72 -19.43 8.54
CA ALA A 323 20.50 -18.95 7.40
C ALA A 323 20.68 -17.42 7.47
N ILE A 324 21.22 -16.91 8.60
CA ILE A 324 21.33 -15.48 8.85
C ILE A 324 22.13 -14.77 7.76
N ASP A 325 23.24 -15.37 7.26
CA ASP A 325 24.09 -14.75 6.27
C ASP A 325 23.38 -14.55 4.93
N ALA A 326 22.63 -15.56 4.48
CA ALA A 326 21.80 -15.46 3.28
C ALA A 326 20.68 -14.41 3.47
N PHE A 327 20.05 -14.40 4.64
CA PHE A 327 18.99 -13.47 4.96
C PHE A 327 19.47 -12.01 4.92
N VAL A 328 20.61 -11.71 5.53
CA VAL A 328 21.18 -10.34 5.52
C VAL A 328 21.78 -9.96 4.15
N ASP A 329 22.00 -10.93 3.26
CA ASP A 329 22.34 -10.70 1.85
C ASP A 329 21.10 -10.62 0.95
N GLY A 330 19.91 -10.46 1.55
CA GLY A 330 18.66 -10.18 0.85
C GLY A 330 17.83 -11.40 0.46
N ASP A 331 18.10 -12.59 1.02
CA ASP A 331 17.25 -13.78 0.84
C ASP A 331 16.18 -13.83 1.95
N MET A 332 15.12 -13.03 1.77
CA MET A 332 14.15 -12.77 2.84
C MET A 332 12.80 -13.45 2.63
N ASP A 333 12.55 -14.07 1.48
CA ASP A 333 11.25 -14.61 1.10
C ASP A 333 10.75 -15.69 2.06
N ASP A 334 11.65 -16.48 2.65
CA ASP A 334 11.33 -17.49 3.67
C ASP A 334 10.61 -16.92 4.91
N ILE A 335 10.71 -15.62 5.17
CA ILE A 335 9.98 -14.93 6.24
C ILE A 335 8.85 -14.06 5.67
N ILE A 336 9.08 -13.35 4.55
CA ILE A 336 8.09 -12.44 3.97
C ILE A 336 6.86 -13.21 3.47
N ASP A 337 7.04 -14.31 2.74
CA ASP A 337 5.91 -15.09 2.22
C ASP A 337 4.98 -15.64 3.32
N PRO A 338 5.49 -16.23 4.42
CA PRO A 338 4.64 -16.58 5.55
C PRO A 338 3.94 -15.40 6.25
N LEU A 339 4.55 -14.21 6.26
CA LEU A 339 3.90 -13.00 6.80
C LEU A 339 2.73 -12.58 5.92
N ILE A 340 2.92 -12.55 4.59
CA ILE A 340 1.86 -12.30 3.62
C ILE A 340 0.73 -13.31 3.82
N TYR A 341 1.08 -14.59 3.94
CA TYR A 341 0.10 -15.64 4.17
C TYR A 341 -0.68 -15.46 5.47
N ALA A 342 0.00 -15.12 6.57
CA ALA A 342 -0.64 -14.90 7.87
C ALA A 342 -1.62 -13.71 7.81
N ASP A 343 -1.24 -12.60 7.20
CA ASP A 343 -2.09 -11.44 6.98
C ASP A 343 -3.33 -11.78 6.14
N GLN A 344 -3.17 -12.50 5.03
CA GLN A 344 -4.27 -12.98 4.21
C GLN A 344 -5.24 -13.87 5.01
N GLN A 345 -4.73 -14.75 5.86
CA GLN A 345 -5.57 -15.61 6.71
C GLN A 345 -6.35 -14.79 7.75
N GLU A 346 -5.74 -13.76 8.31
CA GLU A 346 -6.42 -12.86 9.25
C GLU A 346 -7.53 -12.07 8.58
N GLN A 347 -7.27 -11.52 7.39
CA GLN A 347 -8.26 -10.81 6.59
C GLN A 347 -9.43 -11.72 6.19
N LEU A 348 -9.17 -12.97 5.80
CA LEU A 348 -10.21 -13.96 5.48
C LEU A 348 -11.07 -14.31 6.71
N ARG A 349 -10.47 -14.43 7.90
CA ARG A 349 -11.20 -14.65 9.15
C ARG A 349 -12.11 -13.47 9.50
N ALA A 350 -11.61 -12.25 9.34
CA ALA A 350 -12.38 -11.03 9.58
C ALA A 350 -13.59 -10.92 8.66
N LEU A 351 -13.44 -11.24 7.35
CA LEU A 351 -14.57 -11.30 6.41
C LEU A 351 -15.61 -12.36 6.80
N GLY A 352 -15.17 -13.54 7.25
CA GLY A 352 -16.06 -14.61 7.68
C GLY A 352 -16.87 -14.26 8.94
N GLN A 353 -16.28 -13.54 9.89
CA GLN A 353 -16.98 -13.07 11.10
C GLN A 353 -17.98 -11.96 10.83
N GLY A 354 -17.66 -11.02 9.93
CA GLY A 354 -18.57 -9.95 9.51
C GLY A 354 -19.83 -10.47 8.80
N GLU A 355 -19.75 -11.62 8.12
CA GLU A 355 -20.92 -12.29 7.52
C GLU A 355 -21.83 -12.97 8.56
N GLN A 356 -21.29 -13.46 9.66
CA GLN A 356 -22.07 -14.09 10.74
C GLN A 356 -22.83 -13.07 11.60
N GLN A 357 -22.30 -11.85 11.75
CA GLN A 357 -22.95 -10.76 12.50
C GLN A 357 -24.07 -10.05 11.72
N ARG A 358 -24.13 -10.23 10.40
CA ARG A 358 -25.17 -9.65 9.53
C ARG A 358 -26.33 -10.61 9.24
N ARG A 359 -26.32 -11.80 9.83
CA ARG A 359 -27.41 -12.79 9.82
C ARG A 359 -28.16 -12.80 11.12
#